data_1b7dc13ae2cbfce103a5854f7ea543aa
#
_entry.id   1b7dc13ae2cbfce103a5854f7ea543aa
#
_cell.length_a   1.000
_cell.length_b   1.000
_cell.length_c   1.000
_cell.angle_alpha   90.00
_cell.angle_beta   90.00
_cell.angle_gamma   90.00
#
_symmetry.space_group_name_H-M   'P 1'
#
loop_
_entity.id
_entity.type
_entity.pdbx_description
1 polymer ?
#
loop_
_entity_poly.entity_id
_entity_poly.type
_entity_poly.pdbx_seq_one_letter_code
_entity_poly.pdbx_strand_id
1 'polypeptide(L)'
;MKFAISSSILSQRLQTLGRVIASKNSMPILDNFLFQVHDNHLELTASDSELTLHTTLELIESDGPIDFTVNAKTIQDAIKEIPEQPLEFTVDPDNLDITVTYQNGHYNLVGQNAQEYPLTPDLEGEISTLGADAARLFSGINRALFAAADDPLRPVMNGVFFDFNTDGLAVVASDGRKLSCTRLLDVTTDTPASFILHKKPANIVRNILQKEVGDVTIRFNGRNAVIASECYDLSCRLIEGKFPNYNSVIPKDNPNLVTLNRTAMIAALRRVLIFSNAGSPLVKLHIEAGRLVLSTRDADYGRSGEEALACQYEGQPMNIGFKGTLLMELLNNLEGEEIVVQLADPSRAGIIVPAEQHEHEHVLMLLMPMMLND
;
A
#
# COMPACT_ATOMS: atom_id res chain seq x y z
N MET A 1 -34.07 10.85 -17.78
CA MET A 1 -32.65 10.97 -18.12
C MET A 1 -32.08 9.62 -18.47
N LYS A 2 -31.36 9.53 -19.58
CA LYS A 2 -30.69 8.30 -20.01
C LYS A 2 -29.23 8.52 -20.33
N PHE A 3 -28.39 7.53 -20.03
CA PHE A 3 -27.02 7.47 -20.48
C PHE A 3 -26.58 6.03 -20.65
N ALA A 4 -25.58 5.81 -21.48
CA ALA A 4 -25.02 4.50 -21.75
C ALA A 4 -23.51 4.46 -21.50
N ILE A 5 -23.03 3.33 -20.91
CA ILE A 5 -21.64 3.13 -20.55
C ILE A 5 -21.25 1.64 -20.69
N SER A 6 -19.94 1.35 -20.92
CA SER A 6 -19.42 -0.01 -20.92
C SER A 6 -19.51 -0.65 -19.54
N SER A 7 -20.03 -1.89 -19.46
CA SER A 7 -20.15 -2.64 -18.20
C SER A 7 -18.80 -2.95 -17.57
N SER A 8 -17.79 -3.32 -18.35
CA SER A 8 -16.45 -3.68 -17.83
C SER A 8 -15.71 -2.46 -17.29
N ILE A 9 -15.76 -1.32 -18.00
CA ILE A 9 -15.14 -0.08 -17.58
C ILE A 9 -15.78 0.40 -16.27
N LEU A 10 -17.12 0.46 -16.23
CA LEU A 10 -17.85 0.84 -15.02
C LEU A 10 -17.53 -0.10 -13.84
N SER A 11 -17.57 -1.41 -14.04
CA SER A 11 -17.25 -2.41 -13.02
C SER A 11 -15.84 -2.22 -12.44
N GLN A 12 -14.84 -1.99 -13.29
CA GLN A 12 -13.47 -1.75 -12.86
C GLN A 12 -13.36 -0.49 -11.98
N ARG A 13 -14.01 0.61 -12.38
CA ARG A 13 -14.00 1.85 -11.60
C ARG A 13 -14.71 1.70 -10.27
N LEU A 14 -15.91 1.11 -10.27
CA LEU A 14 -16.66 0.85 -9.04
C LEU A 14 -15.89 -0.04 -8.05
N GLN A 15 -15.18 -1.08 -8.53
CA GLN A 15 -14.33 -1.93 -7.69
C GLN A 15 -13.19 -1.16 -7.04
N THR A 16 -12.61 -0.18 -7.74
CA THR A 16 -11.55 0.67 -7.19
C THR A 16 -12.12 1.64 -6.16
N LEU A 17 -13.21 2.34 -6.50
CA LEU A 17 -13.91 3.26 -5.60
C LEU A 17 -14.44 2.56 -4.34
N GLY A 18 -14.93 1.33 -4.47
CA GLY A 18 -15.46 0.55 -3.35
C GLY A 18 -14.47 0.30 -2.21
N ARG A 19 -13.16 0.45 -2.48
CA ARG A 19 -12.10 0.36 -1.46
C ARG A 19 -12.08 1.55 -0.50
N VAL A 20 -12.70 2.66 -0.89
CA VAL A 20 -12.88 3.85 -0.05
C VAL A 20 -13.96 3.63 0.98
N ILE A 21 -15.07 2.98 0.58
CA ILE A 21 -16.24 2.79 1.44
C ILE A 21 -15.83 2.05 2.72
N ALA A 22 -16.08 2.66 3.86
CA ALA A 22 -15.81 2.03 5.15
C ALA A 22 -16.89 1.01 5.52
N SER A 23 -16.55 0.02 6.32
CA SER A 23 -17.52 -0.97 6.81
C SER A 23 -18.59 -0.39 7.74
N LYS A 24 -18.31 0.79 8.31
CA LYS A 24 -19.24 1.58 9.13
C LYS A 24 -18.93 3.05 8.86
N ASN A 25 -19.88 3.77 8.28
CA ASN A 25 -19.81 5.20 8.05
C ASN A 25 -20.62 5.96 9.09
N SER A 26 -20.16 7.16 9.45
CA SER A 26 -20.89 8.06 10.36
C SER A 26 -22.13 8.68 9.69
N MET A 27 -22.08 8.82 8.37
CA MET A 27 -23.14 9.37 7.52
C MET A 27 -23.60 8.26 6.56
N PRO A 28 -24.90 7.90 6.55
CA PRO A 28 -25.41 6.83 5.68
C PRO A 28 -25.17 7.08 4.18
N ILE A 29 -25.13 8.33 3.74
CA ILE A 29 -24.89 8.68 2.33
C ILE A 29 -23.50 8.25 1.84
N LEU A 30 -22.52 8.09 2.75
CA LEU A 30 -21.17 7.61 2.43
C LEU A 30 -21.12 6.08 2.15
N ASP A 31 -22.23 5.36 2.34
CA ASP A 31 -22.40 4.00 1.86
C ASP A 31 -22.73 3.96 0.35
N ASN A 32 -22.88 5.11 -0.28
CA ASN A 32 -23.22 5.28 -1.69
C ASN A 32 -22.01 5.77 -2.50
N PHE A 33 -22.05 5.49 -3.81
CA PHE A 33 -21.27 6.24 -4.79
C PHE A 33 -22.07 7.44 -5.27
N LEU A 34 -21.38 8.56 -5.48
CA LEU A 34 -21.93 9.72 -6.17
C LEU A 34 -21.68 9.56 -7.67
N PHE A 35 -22.75 9.70 -8.44
CA PHE A 35 -22.78 9.73 -9.90
C PHE A 35 -23.13 11.13 -10.36
N GLN A 36 -22.26 11.74 -11.15
CA GLN A 36 -22.47 13.05 -11.77
C GLN A 36 -22.33 12.89 -13.28
N VAL A 37 -23.46 12.85 -13.94
CA VAL A 37 -23.55 12.67 -15.39
C VAL A 37 -23.49 14.03 -16.05
N HIS A 38 -22.60 14.17 -17.02
CA HIS A 38 -22.45 15.31 -17.90
C HIS A 38 -22.78 14.90 -19.34
N ASP A 39 -22.66 15.84 -20.30
CA ASP A 39 -23.06 15.56 -21.70
C ASP A 39 -22.34 14.34 -22.31
N ASN A 40 -21.05 14.14 -22.03
CA ASN A 40 -20.24 13.10 -22.64
C ASN A 40 -19.39 12.29 -21.63
N HIS A 41 -19.49 12.58 -20.35
CA HIS A 41 -18.72 11.87 -19.33
C HIS A 41 -19.51 11.69 -18.03
N LEU A 42 -19.11 10.69 -17.28
CA LEU A 42 -19.59 10.37 -15.94
C LEU A 42 -18.47 10.57 -14.95
N GLU A 43 -18.69 11.39 -13.95
CA GLU A 43 -17.84 11.50 -12.78
C GLU A 43 -18.36 10.60 -11.66
N LEU A 44 -17.47 9.80 -11.09
CA LEU A 44 -17.77 8.90 -9.99
C LEU A 44 -16.93 9.26 -8.77
N THR A 45 -17.58 9.39 -7.64
CA THR A 45 -16.91 9.70 -6.37
C THR A 45 -17.32 8.74 -5.27
N ALA A 46 -16.34 8.34 -4.46
CA ALA A 46 -16.52 7.63 -3.20
C ALA A 46 -15.78 8.35 -2.07
N SER A 47 -16.38 8.43 -0.90
CA SER A 47 -15.77 9.10 0.26
C SER A 47 -16.05 8.35 1.56
N ASP A 48 -15.15 8.50 2.56
CA ASP A 48 -15.35 8.07 3.94
C ASP A 48 -15.21 9.22 4.96
N SER A 49 -15.32 10.46 4.51
CA SER A 49 -15.13 11.73 5.22
C SER A 49 -13.65 12.18 5.38
N GLU A 50 -12.68 11.28 5.36
CA GLU A 50 -11.24 11.62 5.48
C GLU A 50 -10.47 11.33 4.19
N LEU A 51 -11.08 10.54 3.33
CA LEU A 51 -10.52 10.07 2.07
C LEU A 51 -11.61 10.12 1.01
N THR A 52 -11.33 10.77 -0.11
CA THR A 52 -12.20 10.80 -1.29
C THR A 52 -11.42 10.33 -2.50
N LEU A 53 -12.04 9.47 -3.29
CA LEU A 53 -11.53 9.01 -4.56
C LEU A 53 -12.51 9.38 -5.66
N HIS A 54 -11.98 10.05 -6.67
CA HIS A 54 -12.71 10.51 -7.84
C HIS A 54 -12.14 9.87 -9.11
N THR A 55 -13.02 9.61 -10.10
CA THR A 55 -12.63 9.14 -11.43
C THR A 55 -13.62 9.62 -12.47
N THR A 56 -13.15 9.88 -13.69
CA THR A 56 -13.96 10.28 -14.83
C THR A 56 -13.98 9.17 -15.88
N LEU A 57 -15.13 8.96 -16.51
CA LEU A 57 -15.38 7.95 -17.52
C LEU A 57 -16.09 8.56 -18.72
N GLU A 58 -15.68 8.19 -19.93
CA GLU A 58 -16.41 8.54 -21.15
C GLU A 58 -17.74 7.78 -21.24
N LEU A 59 -18.81 8.46 -21.59
CA LEU A 59 -20.10 7.85 -21.90
C LEU A 59 -20.18 7.49 -23.37
N ILE A 60 -20.94 6.43 -23.68
CA ILE A 60 -21.28 6.06 -25.06
C ILE A 60 -22.28 7.06 -25.61
N GLU A 61 -23.28 7.42 -24.79
CA GLU A 61 -24.27 8.45 -25.07
C GLU A 61 -24.90 8.97 -23.78
N SER A 62 -25.44 10.19 -23.81
CA SER A 62 -26.22 10.80 -22.73
C SER A 62 -27.25 11.76 -23.30
N ASP A 63 -28.42 11.86 -22.68
CA ASP A 63 -29.47 12.82 -23.03
C ASP A 63 -29.47 14.10 -22.15
N GLY A 64 -28.40 14.26 -21.32
CA GLY A 64 -28.11 15.48 -20.56
C GLY A 64 -27.59 15.23 -19.12
N PRO A 65 -27.44 16.23 -18.26
CA PRO A 65 -26.84 16.11 -16.94
C PRO A 65 -27.83 15.62 -15.88
N ILE A 66 -27.34 14.79 -14.95
CA ILE A 66 -28.04 14.41 -13.73
C ILE A 66 -27.05 13.96 -12.65
N ASP A 67 -27.34 14.36 -11.39
CA ASP A 67 -26.58 13.95 -10.22
C ASP A 67 -27.43 13.09 -9.29
N PHE A 68 -26.91 11.97 -8.86
CA PHE A 68 -27.57 11.07 -7.91
C PHE A 68 -26.55 10.25 -7.13
N THR A 69 -26.97 9.67 -6.02
CA THR A 69 -26.15 8.66 -5.33
C THR A 69 -26.87 7.31 -5.34
N VAL A 70 -26.08 6.23 -5.32
CA VAL A 70 -26.61 4.86 -5.29
C VAL A 70 -25.78 4.00 -4.37
N ASN A 71 -26.42 3.07 -3.66
CA ASN A 71 -25.70 2.18 -2.73
C ASN A 71 -24.56 1.44 -3.40
N ALA A 72 -23.35 1.68 -2.88
CA ALA A 72 -22.10 1.24 -3.45
C ALA A 72 -22.03 -0.30 -3.58
N LYS A 73 -22.40 -1.01 -2.53
CA LYS A 73 -22.37 -2.47 -2.51
C LYS A 73 -23.34 -3.05 -3.53
N THR A 74 -24.56 -2.55 -3.55
CA THR A 74 -25.61 -3.08 -4.44
C THR A 74 -25.25 -2.89 -5.92
N ILE A 75 -24.86 -1.67 -6.32
CA ILE A 75 -24.50 -1.40 -7.72
C ILE A 75 -23.23 -2.16 -8.14
N GLN A 76 -22.23 -2.22 -7.26
CA GLN A 76 -20.99 -2.94 -7.53
C GLN A 76 -21.23 -4.44 -7.72
N ASP A 77 -21.98 -5.07 -6.84
CA ASP A 77 -22.31 -6.49 -6.93
C ASP A 77 -23.15 -6.79 -8.17
N ALA A 78 -24.10 -5.91 -8.52
CA ALA A 78 -24.95 -6.07 -9.71
C ALA A 78 -24.16 -5.96 -11.02
N ILE A 79 -23.33 -4.92 -11.16
CA ILE A 79 -22.57 -4.68 -12.42
C ILE A 79 -21.45 -5.70 -12.61
N LYS A 80 -20.82 -6.17 -11.54
CA LYS A 80 -19.72 -7.15 -11.59
C LYS A 80 -20.08 -8.45 -12.31
N GLU A 81 -21.33 -8.89 -12.20
CA GLU A 81 -21.79 -10.17 -12.79
C GLU A 81 -22.24 -10.03 -14.27
N ILE A 82 -22.25 -8.80 -14.82
CA ILE A 82 -22.65 -8.55 -16.21
C ILE A 82 -21.41 -8.68 -17.11
N PRO A 83 -21.45 -9.54 -18.17
CA PRO A 83 -20.38 -9.60 -19.15
C PRO A 83 -20.25 -8.30 -19.94
N GLU A 84 -19.11 -8.09 -20.64
CA GLU A 84 -18.87 -6.87 -21.42
C GLU A 84 -19.97 -6.58 -22.41
N GLN A 85 -20.64 -5.46 -22.21
CA GLN A 85 -21.69 -4.92 -23.06
C GLN A 85 -22.02 -3.48 -22.68
N PRO A 86 -22.72 -2.70 -23.54
CA PRO A 86 -23.32 -1.43 -23.14
C PRO A 86 -24.39 -1.65 -22.05
N LEU A 87 -24.37 -0.80 -21.03
CA LEU A 87 -25.42 -0.66 -20.03
C LEU A 87 -26.17 0.65 -20.28
N GLU A 88 -27.47 0.60 -20.39
CA GLU A 88 -28.35 1.79 -20.44
C GLU A 88 -28.89 2.05 -19.05
N PHE A 89 -28.57 3.23 -18.50
CA PHE A 89 -29.14 3.75 -17.27
C PHE A 89 -30.30 4.68 -17.64
N THR A 90 -31.46 4.43 -17.06
CA THR A 90 -32.60 5.36 -17.08
C THR A 90 -32.85 5.83 -15.66
N VAL A 91 -32.73 7.13 -15.41
CA VAL A 91 -32.91 7.74 -14.10
C VAL A 91 -34.09 8.70 -14.15
N ASP A 92 -35.07 8.49 -13.29
CA ASP A 92 -36.19 9.43 -13.12
C ASP A 92 -35.73 10.63 -12.28
N PRO A 93 -35.76 11.86 -12.79
CA PRO A 93 -35.28 13.04 -12.08
C PRO A 93 -36.13 13.43 -10.88
N ASP A 94 -37.41 13.00 -10.80
CA ASP A 94 -38.35 13.41 -9.76
C ASP A 94 -38.21 12.53 -8.49
N ASN A 95 -38.01 11.24 -8.65
CA ASN A 95 -37.95 10.26 -7.55
C ASN A 95 -36.61 9.50 -7.42
N LEU A 96 -35.71 9.70 -8.39
CA LEU A 96 -34.40 9.05 -8.48
C LEU A 96 -34.48 7.50 -8.57
N ASP A 97 -35.57 6.98 -9.14
CA ASP A 97 -35.64 5.58 -9.54
C ASP A 97 -34.68 5.32 -10.71
N ILE A 98 -33.85 4.30 -10.57
CA ILE A 98 -32.82 3.95 -11.54
C ILE A 98 -33.14 2.59 -12.13
N THR A 99 -33.27 2.51 -13.45
CA THR A 99 -33.31 1.25 -14.19
C THR A 99 -32.03 1.09 -14.98
N VAL A 100 -31.31 0.00 -14.73
CA VAL A 100 -30.10 -0.41 -15.49
C VAL A 100 -30.49 -1.53 -16.43
N THR A 101 -30.52 -1.26 -17.72
CA THR A 101 -30.88 -2.24 -18.77
C THR A 101 -29.64 -2.78 -19.44
N TYR A 102 -29.61 -4.09 -19.65
CA TYR A 102 -28.58 -4.81 -20.37
C TYR A 102 -29.23 -5.85 -21.29
N GLN A 103 -28.46 -6.53 -22.16
CA GLN A 103 -28.98 -7.36 -23.25
C GLN A 103 -30.09 -8.33 -22.82
N ASN A 104 -29.98 -8.96 -21.67
CA ASN A 104 -30.85 -10.06 -21.24
C ASN A 104 -31.76 -9.70 -20.06
N GLY A 105 -31.73 -8.45 -19.56
CA GLY A 105 -32.53 -8.10 -18.42
C GLY A 105 -32.37 -6.65 -17.96
N HIS A 106 -32.91 -6.36 -16.81
CA HIS A 106 -32.74 -5.07 -16.16
C HIS A 106 -32.73 -5.19 -14.64
N TYR A 107 -32.11 -4.22 -13.98
CA TYR A 107 -32.14 -4.04 -12.52
C TYR A 107 -32.82 -2.73 -12.19
N ASN A 108 -33.60 -2.71 -11.11
CA ASN A 108 -34.18 -1.49 -10.57
C ASN A 108 -33.51 -1.17 -9.22
N LEU A 109 -33.09 0.06 -9.09
CA LEU A 109 -32.41 0.59 -7.91
C LEU A 109 -33.07 1.91 -7.53
N VAL A 110 -32.93 2.33 -6.29
CA VAL A 110 -33.38 3.64 -5.82
C VAL A 110 -32.16 4.48 -5.49
N GLY A 111 -32.06 5.63 -6.14
CA GLY A 111 -31.04 6.63 -5.87
C GLY A 111 -31.42 7.54 -4.70
N GLN A 112 -30.47 8.37 -4.27
CA GLN A 112 -30.67 9.41 -3.26
C GLN A 112 -30.13 10.75 -3.78
N ASN A 113 -30.54 11.83 -3.15
CA ASN A 113 -30.16 13.18 -3.55
C ASN A 113 -28.65 13.39 -3.40
N ALA A 114 -27.99 13.80 -4.49
CA ALA A 114 -26.57 14.08 -4.53
C ALA A 114 -26.13 15.29 -3.70
N GLN A 115 -27.02 16.26 -3.48
CA GLN A 115 -26.72 17.50 -2.74
C GLN A 115 -26.28 17.26 -1.28
N GLU A 116 -26.64 16.11 -0.71
CA GLU A 116 -26.26 15.74 0.65
C GLU A 116 -24.88 15.05 0.71
N TYR A 117 -24.29 14.75 -0.46
CA TYR A 117 -22.97 14.08 -0.50
C TYR A 117 -21.86 15.07 -0.14
N PRO A 118 -21.01 14.76 0.86
CA PRO A 118 -19.98 15.69 1.29
C PRO A 118 -18.90 15.83 0.23
N LEU A 119 -18.66 17.06 -0.22
CA LEU A 119 -17.57 17.39 -1.12
C LEU A 119 -16.26 17.51 -0.33
N THR A 120 -15.17 17.07 -0.96
CA THR A 120 -13.84 17.27 -0.39
C THR A 120 -13.39 18.69 -0.65
N PRO A 121 -13.00 19.47 0.38
CA PRO A 121 -12.48 20.81 0.17
C PRO A 121 -11.16 20.78 -0.58
N ASP A 122 -10.90 21.79 -1.38
CA ASP A 122 -9.63 22.01 -2.03
C ASP A 122 -8.51 22.20 -1.01
N LEU A 123 -7.27 21.95 -1.46
CA LEU A 123 -6.08 22.22 -0.65
C LEU A 123 -5.95 23.74 -0.42
N GLU A 124 -5.85 24.14 0.84
CA GLU A 124 -5.69 25.55 1.24
C GLU A 124 -4.27 25.80 1.76
N GLY A 125 -3.80 27.06 1.63
CA GLY A 125 -2.54 27.52 2.16
C GLY A 125 -1.32 27.22 1.27
N GLU A 126 -0.17 26.99 1.89
CA GLU A 126 1.06 26.67 1.15
C GLU A 126 1.02 25.23 0.65
N ILE A 127 1.08 25.05 -0.66
CA ILE A 127 0.96 23.74 -1.32
C ILE A 127 2.29 23.39 -1.96
N SER A 128 2.84 22.23 -1.59
CA SER A 128 3.92 21.58 -2.30
C SER A 128 3.35 20.74 -3.45
N THR A 129 3.97 20.84 -4.63
CA THR A 129 3.60 20.04 -5.81
C THR A 129 4.80 19.29 -6.32
N LEU A 130 4.68 17.99 -6.45
CA LEU A 130 5.74 17.08 -6.88
C LEU A 130 5.19 16.09 -7.91
N GLY A 131 6.04 15.66 -8.83
CA GLY A 131 5.71 14.64 -9.84
C GLY A 131 6.59 13.40 -9.67
N ALA A 132 6.03 12.25 -9.99
CA ALA A 132 6.79 11.00 -10.07
C ALA A 132 6.10 10.03 -11.03
N ASP A 133 6.86 9.11 -11.61
CA ASP A 133 6.32 8.03 -12.42
C ASP A 133 5.50 7.04 -11.57
N ALA A 134 4.37 6.55 -12.10
CA ALA A 134 3.46 5.65 -11.39
C ALA A 134 4.13 4.35 -10.93
N ALA A 135 4.98 3.73 -11.76
CA ALA A 135 5.68 2.50 -11.41
C ALA A 135 6.70 2.72 -10.30
N ARG A 136 7.36 3.90 -10.27
CA ARG A 136 8.28 4.28 -9.19
C ARG A 136 7.56 4.43 -7.86
N LEU A 137 6.47 5.19 -7.83
CA LEU A 137 5.66 5.35 -6.62
C LEU A 137 5.05 4.04 -6.16
N PHE A 138 4.54 3.22 -7.09
CA PHE A 138 4.05 1.87 -6.78
C PHE A 138 5.13 1.04 -6.08
N SER A 139 6.35 1.00 -6.63
CA SER A 139 7.48 0.25 -6.06
C SER A 139 7.77 0.69 -4.63
N GLY A 140 7.93 2.00 -4.40
CA GLY A 140 8.21 2.55 -3.08
C GLY A 140 7.11 2.22 -2.07
N ILE A 141 5.84 2.48 -2.39
CA ILE A 141 4.71 2.22 -1.50
C ILE A 141 4.55 0.71 -1.23
N ASN A 142 4.64 -0.12 -2.26
CA ASN A 142 4.47 -1.57 -2.14
C ASN A 142 5.50 -2.19 -1.18
N ARG A 143 6.75 -1.73 -1.26
CA ARG A 143 7.83 -2.20 -0.38
C ARG A 143 7.81 -1.61 1.02
N ALA A 144 7.16 -0.45 1.23
CA ALA A 144 7.11 0.20 2.54
C ALA A 144 5.88 -0.20 3.37
N LEU A 145 4.72 -0.32 2.74
CA LEU A 145 3.41 -0.38 3.40
C LEU A 145 3.29 -1.49 4.47
N PHE A 146 3.87 -2.66 4.23
CA PHE A 146 3.84 -3.79 5.18
C PHE A 146 4.57 -3.49 6.50
N ALA A 147 5.52 -2.56 6.49
CA ALA A 147 6.32 -2.22 7.65
C ALA A 147 5.66 -1.16 8.56
N ALA A 148 4.60 -0.49 8.09
CA ALA A 148 3.87 0.49 8.88
C ALA A 148 3.23 -0.13 10.13
N ALA A 149 3.29 0.58 11.25
CA ALA A 149 2.73 0.16 12.52
C ALA A 149 1.19 0.12 12.50
N ASP A 150 0.63 -0.51 13.52
CA ASP A 150 -0.79 -0.44 13.87
C ASP A 150 -0.86 -0.20 15.38
N ASP A 151 -0.47 1.03 15.79
CA ASP A 151 -0.26 1.40 17.18
C ASP A 151 -0.92 2.76 17.47
N PRO A 152 -2.05 2.77 18.19
CA PRO A 152 -2.74 4.01 18.55
C PRO A 152 -1.89 4.99 19.37
N LEU A 153 -0.86 4.51 20.08
CA LEU A 153 0.03 5.35 20.89
C LEU A 153 1.11 6.06 20.05
N ARG A 154 1.35 5.59 18.84
CA ARG A 154 2.35 6.16 17.92
C ARG A 154 1.75 6.39 16.53
N PRO A 155 0.74 7.27 16.40
CA PRO A 155 0.00 7.45 15.15
C PRO A 155 0.89 7.81 13.97
N VAL A 156 1.98 8.55 14.15
CA VAL A 156 2.94 8.90 13.10
C VAL A 156 3.62 7.69 12.45
N MET A 157 3.61 6.52 13.09
CA MET A 157 4.15 5.27 12.53
C MET A 157 3.08 4.41 11.84
N ASN A 158 1.79 4.80 11.89
CA ASN A 158 0.68 4.06 11.27
C ASN A 158 0.50 4.38 9.78
N GLY A 159 1.52 4.92 9.15
CA GLY A 159 1.50 5.30 7.74
C GLY A 159 2.84 5.09 7.05
N VAL A 160 2.87 5.49 5.81
CA VAL A 160 4.05 5.53 4.95
C VAL A 160 4.56 6.96 4.91
N PHE A 161 5.81 7.16 5.25
CA PHE A 161 6.49 8.45 5.22
C PHE A 161 7.14 8.67 3.86
N PHE A 162 6.84 9.80 3.25
CA PHE A 162 7.44 10.28 2.01
C PHE A 162 8.38 11.42 2.36
N ASP A 163 9.66 11.25 2.07
CA ASP A 163 10.74 12.21 2.38
C ASP A 163 11.44 12.62 1.07
N PHE A 164 11.01 13.74 0.52
CA PHE A 164 11.52 14.30 -0.73
C PHE A 164 12.72 15.19 -0.47
N ASN A 165 13.82 14.91 -1.15
CA ASN A 165 15.08 15.62 -1.01
C ASN A 165 15.77 15.81 -2.39
N THR A 166 16.90 16.51 -2.39
CA THR A 166 17.72 16.73 -3.57
C THR A 166 18.37 15.45 -4.12
N ASP A 167 18.53 14.44 -3.28
CA ASP A 167 19.13 13.13 -3.60
C ASP A 167 18.09 12.02 -3.85
N GLY A 168 16.81 12.39 -3.91
CA GLY A 168 15.71 11.50 -4.24
C GLY A 168 14.57 11.49 -3.25
N LEU A 169 13.55 10.68 -3.53
CA LEU A 169 12.43 10.38 -2.65
C LEU A 169 12.72 9.13 -1.84
N ALA A 170 12.72 9.24 -0.51
CA ALA A 170 12.68 8.08 0.36
C ALA A 170 11.24 7.77 0.77
N VAL A 171 10.79 6.54 0.49
CA VAL A 171 9.51 5.99 0.94
C VAL A 171 9.78 5.03 2.09
N VAL A 172 9.34 5.39 3.28
CA VAL A 172 9.75 4.73 4.54
C VAL A 172 8.54 4.33 5.37
N ALA A 173 8.60 3.17 5.99
CA ALA A 173 7.67 2.77 7.03
C ALA A 173 8.38 1.94 8.10
N SER A 174 7.89 2.00 9.33
CA SER A 174 8.45 1.27 10.46
C SER A 174 7.42 1.06 11.57
N ASP A 175 7.53 -0.07 12.29
CA ASP A 175 6.78 -0.34 13.52
C ASP A 175 7.66 -0.26 14.79
N GLY A 176 8.95 0.12 14.61
CA GLY A 176 9.97 0.17 15.67
C GLY A 176 10.70 -1.16 15.87
N ARG A 177 10.31 -2.25 15.20
CA ARG A 177 11.00 -3.56 15.20
C ARG A 177 11.55 -3.91 13.84
N LYS A 178 10.88 -3.47 12.80
CA LYS A 178 11.28 -3.56 11.39
C LYS A 178 11.18 -2.16 10.76
N LEU A 179 11.93 -1.95 9.71
CA LEU A 179 11.86 -0.75 8.88
C LEU A 179 12.06 -1.16 7.43
N SER A 180 11.30 -0.56 6.54
CA SER A 180 11.55 -0.58 5.11
C SER A 180 11.82 0.82 4.61
N CYS A 181 12.86 0.98 3.82
CA CYS A 181 13.24 2.22 3.17
C CYS A 181 13.57 1.94 1.71
N THR A 182 12.79 2.53 0.81
CA THR A 182 13.06 2.52 -0.63
C THR A 182 13.37 3.94 -1.06
N ARG A 183 14.56 4.17 -1.62
CA ARG A 183 14.98 5.45 -2.18
C ARG A 183 14.83 5.41 -3.70
N LEU A 184 14.06 6.32 -4.25
CA LEU A 184 13.87 6.56 -5.67
C LEU A 184 14.78 7.74 -6.05
N LEU A 185 15.90 7.45 -6.72
CA LEU A 185 16.99 8.41 -6.96
C LEU A 185 16.69 9.39 -8.09
N ASP A 186 15.72 9.06 -8.94
CA ASP A 186 15.26 9.84 -10.07
C ASP A 186 14.07 10.77 -9.74
N VAL A 187 13.52 10.69 -8.51
CA VAL A 187 12.44 11.55 -8.01
C VAL A 187 13.01 12.58 -7.06
N THR A 188 13.50 13.70 -7.58
CA THR A 188 14.21 14.74 -6.83
C THR A 188 13.41 16.02 -6.71
N THR A 189 13.74 16.85 -5.72
CA THR A 189 13.20 18.20 -5.55
C THR A 189 14.25 19.16 -4.99
N ASP A 190 14.22 20.40 -5.43
CA ASP A 190 15.11 21.45 -4.88
C ASP A 190 14.65 21.93 -3.49
N THR A 191 13.38 21.78 -3.18
CA THR A 191 12.81 22.16 -1.88
C THR A 191 12.43 20.91 -1.10
N PRO A 192 13.16 20.56 -0.04
CA PRO A 192 12.83 19.41 0.78
C PRO A 192 11.40 19.51 1.33
N ALA A 193 10.66 18.43 1.19
CA ALA A 193 9.28 18.35 1.64
C ALA A 193 8.96 16.93 2.11
N SER A 194 8.02 16.79 3.05
CA SER A 194 7.68 15.46 3.54
C SER A 194 6.25 15.39 4.06
N PHE A 195 5.67 14.21 4.01
CA PHE A 195 4.36 13.92 4.60
C PHE A 195 4.25 12.45 5.02
N ILE A 196 3.26 12.15 5.86
CA ILE A 196 2.94 10.78 6.29
C ILE A 196 1.55 10.42 5.75
N LEU A 197 1.49 9.45 4.83
CA LEU A 197 0.27 8.95 4.24
C LEU A 197 -0.26 7.78 5.06
N HIS A 198 -1.52 7.86 5.52
CA HIS A 198 -2.14 6.78 6.29
C HIS A 198 -2.20 5.47 5.50
N LYS A 199 -2.20 4.32 6.18
CA LYS A 199 -2.20 2.97 5.55
C LYS A 199 -3.35 2.77 4.55
N LYS A 200 -4.57 3.25 4.86
CA LYS A 200 -5.73 3.06 3.97
C LYS A 200 -5.53 3.79 2.63
N PRO A 201 -5.31 5.11 2.57
CA PRO A 201 -5.02 5.79 1.32
C PRO A 201 -3.76 5.25 0.63
N ALA A 202 -2.68 4.93 1.35
CA ALA A 202 -1.48 4.32 0.75
C ALA A 202 -1.79 2.99 0.04
N ASN A 203 -2.64 2.14 0.63
CA ASN A 203 -3.06 0.88 0.02
C ASN A 203 -3.94 1.10 -1.23
N ILE A 204 -4.81 2.11 -1.23
CA ILE A 204 -5.64 2.46 -2.39
C ILE A 204 -4.76 2.98 -3.52
N VAL A 205 -3.87 3.94 -3.23
CA VAL A 205 -2.89 4.47 -4.20
C VAL A 205 -2.05 3.34 -4.79
N ARG A 206 -1.50 2.45 -3.97
CA ARG A 206 -0.75 1.29 -4.46
C ARG A 206 -1.57 0.44 -5.44
N ASN A 207 -2.85 0.17 -5.13
CA ASN A 207 -3.70 -0.64 -6.01
C ASN A 207 -4.05 0.07 -7.33
N ILE A 208 -4.16 1.39 -7.31
CA ILE A 208 -4.34 2.22 -8.51
C ILE A 208 -3.07 2.16 -9.35
N LEU A 209 -1.93 2.53 -8.77
CA LEU A 209 -0.65 2.64 -9.46
C LEU A 209 -0.12 1.31 -10.01
N GLN A 210 -0.57 0.18 -9.49
CA GLN A 210 -0.24 -1.15 -10.04
C GLN A 210 -0.73 -1.33 -11.49
N LYS A 211 -1.74 -0.57 -11.90
CA LYS A 211 -2.40 -0.68 -13.21
C LYS A 211 -2.24 0.57 -14.07
N GLU A 212 -1.84 1.67 -13.46
CA GLU A 212 -1.61 2.95 -14.14
C GLU A 212 -0.19 3.02 -14.70
N VAL A 213 -0.04 3.79 -15.76
CA VAL A 213 1.25 4.14 -16.39
C VAL A 213 1.32 5.67 -16.52
N GLY A 214 2.53 6.21 -16.60
CA GLY A 214 2.75 7.64 -16.78
C GLY A 214 2.94 8.39 -15.47
N ASP A 215 2.74 9.70 -15.52
CA ASP A 215 3.07 10.61 -14.43
C ASP A 215 1.96 10.70 -13.40
N VAL A 216 2.37 10.78 -12.15
CA VAL A 216 1.50 11.03 -10.98
C VAL A 216 1.89 12.36 -10.38
N THR A 217 0.91 13.22 -10.16
CA THR A 217 1.09 14.50 -9.48
C THR A 217 0.66 14.36 -8.02
N ILE A 218 1.54 14.75 -7.11
CA ILE A 218 1.27 14.79 -5.67
C ILE A 218 1.25 16.25 -5.23
N ARG A 219 0.09 16.72 -4.78
CA ARG A 219 -0.07 18.05 -4.17
C ARG A 219 -0.42 17.86 -2.70
N PHE A 220 0.25 18.56 -1.82
CA PHE A 220 -0.02 18.43 -0.39
C PHE A 220 0.32 19.70 0.38
N ASN A 221 -0.30 19.81 1.55
CA ASN A 221 0.01 20.79 2.59
C ASN A 221 0.29 20.07 3.92
N GLY A 222 0.31 20.76 5.04
CA GLY A 222 0.55 20.16 6.36
C GLY A 222 -0.54 19.19 6.85
N ARG A 223 -1.71 19.10 6.18
CA ARG A 223 -2.88 18.34 6.66
C ARG A 223 -3.47 17.38 5.64
N ASN A 224 -3.44 17.75 4.36
CA ASN A 224 -4.13 17.02 3.30
C ASN A 224 -3.19 16.79 2.13
N ALA A 225 -3.45 15.74 1.36
CA ALA A 225 -2.79 15.47 0.09
C ALA A 225 -3.81 15.12 -0.99
N VAL A 226 -3.47 15.48 -2.22
CA VAL A 226 -4.14 15.04 -3.45
C VAL A 226 -3.11 14.32 -4.31
N ILE A 227 -3.39 13.07 -4.65
CA ILE A 227 -2.57 12.22 -5.51
C ILE A 227 -3.38 11.96 -6.76
N ALA A 228 -2.94 12.57 -7.88
CA ALA A 228 -3.62 12.53 -9.16
C ALA A 228 -2.84 11.68 -10.17
N SER A 229 -3.50 10.71 -10.78
CA SER A 229 -3.05 9.94 -11.94
C SER A 229 -3.90 10.27 -13.16
N GLU A 230 -3.69 9.61 -14.28
CA GLU A 230 -4.50 9.82 -15.49
C GLU A 230 -5.99 9.55 -15.25
N CYS A 231 -6.30 8.52 -14.46
CA CYS A 231 -7.67 8.04 -14.29
C CYS A 231 -8.30 8.33 -12.92
N TYR A 232 -7.51 8.71 -11.92
CA TYR A 232 -7.99 8.86 -10.54
C TYR A 232 -7.37 10.05 -9.83
N ASP A 233 -8.21 10.73 -9.06
CA ASP A 233 -7.82 11.73 -8.09
C ASP A 233 -8.19 11.26 -6.68
N LEU A 234 -7.16 11.03 -5.87
CA LEU A 234 -7.33 10.65 -4.46
C LEU A 234 -6.97 11.83 -3.57
N SER A 235 -7.97 12.33 -2.84
CA SER A 235 -7.79 13.35 -1.80
C SER A 235 -7.87 12.70 -0.43
N CYS A 236 -6.94 12.99 0.47
CA CYS A 236 -6.97 12.41 1.81
C CYS A 236 -6.34 13.29 2.87
N ARG A 237 -6.74 13.05 4.11
CA ARG A 237 -6.08 13.59 5.28
C ARG A 237 -4.75 12.89 5.54
N LEU A 238 -3.74 13.66 5.92
CA LEU A 238 -2.42 13.18 6.30
C LEU A 238 -2.32 12.93 7.81
N ILE A 239 -1.37 12.10 8.22
CA ILE A 239 -1.02 11.94 9.64
C ILE A 239 -0.17 13.14 10.05
N GLU A 240 -0.71 13.96 10.97
CA GLU A 240 0.00 15.11 11.52
C GLU A 240 1.11 14.68 12.48
N GLY A 241 2.25 15.37 12.44
CA GLY A 241 3.37 15.14 13.31
C GLY A 241 4.67 14.85 12.58
N LYS A 242 5.73 14.62 13.35
CA LYS A 242 7.06 14.35 12.80
C LYS A 242 7.34 12.86 12.82
N PHE A 243 7.65 12.30 11.64
CA PHE A 243 8.13 10.92 11.55
C PHE A 243 9.48 10.78 12.29
N PRO A 244 9.73 9.67 13.00
CA PRO A 244 11.02 9.45 13.67
C PRO A 244 12.20 9.55 12.70
N ASN A 245 13.36 10.00 13.20
CA ASN A 245 14.56 10.07 12.36
C ASN A 245 15.03 8.65 11.99
N TYR A 246 14.50 8.12 10.90
CA TYR A 246 14.79 6.77 10.41
C TYR A 246 16.26 6.57 10.02
N ASN A 247 16.94 7.64 9.57
CA ASN A 247 18.35 7.56 9.20
C ASN A 247 19.26 7.28 10.42
N SER A 248 18.81 7.65 11.63
CA SER A 248 19.60 7.42 12.85
C SER A 248 19.58 5.98 13.34
N VAL A 249 18.59 5.18 12.93
CA VAL A 249 18.46 3.78 13.34
C VAL A 249 19.05 2.80 12.32
N ILE A 250 19.35 3.26 11.11
CA ILE A 250 20.00 2.45 10.08
C ILE A 250 21.49 2.38 10.39
N PRO A 251 22.04 1.17 10.69
CA PRO A 251 23.45 0.98 10.91
C PRO A 251 24.27 1.38 9.68
N LYS A 252 25.36 2.11 9.89
CA LYS A 252 26.29 2.52 8.80
C LYS A 252 27.42 1.54 8.61
N ASP A 253 27.63 0.67 9.60
CA ASP A 253 28.77 -0.27 9.63
C ASP A 253 28.28 -1.63 10.14
N ASN A 254 27.93 -2.49 9.22
CA ASN A 254 27.59 -3.89 9.40
C ASN A 254 28.55 -4.72 8.55
N PRO A 255 29.74 -5.07 9.06
CA PRO A 255 30.82 -5.66 8.25
C PRO A 255 30.60 -7.11 7.85
N ASN A 256 29.72 -7.83 8.54
CA ASN A 256 29.47 -9.24 8.27
C ASN A 256 28.38 -9.38 7.19
N LEU A 257 28.80 -9.70 5.97
CA LEU A 257 27.92 -9.82 4.80
C LEU A 257 27.63 -11.30 4.52
N VAL A 258 26.37 -11.67 4.54
CA VAL A 258 25.88 -13.03 4.26
C VAL A 258 25.03 -13.00 3.00
N THR A 259 25.55 -13.53 1.90
CA THR A 259 24.82 -13.62 0.64
C THR A 259 24.20 -15.01 0.51
N LEU A 260 22.90 -15.04 0.18
CA LEU A 260 22.17 -16.30 0.03
C LEU A 260 20.94 -16.17 -0.88
N ASN A 261 20.45 -17.32 -1.37
CA ASN A 261 19.25 -17.36 -2.19
C ASN A 261 18.00 -17.05 -1.35
N ARG A 262 17.26 -16.01 -1.76
CA ARG A 262 16.08 -15.51 -1.07
C ARG A 262 14.96 -16.53 -0.98
N THR A 263 14.65 -17.22 -2.07
CA THR A 263 13.53 -18.19 -2.12
C THR A 263 13.84 -19.44 -1.29
N ALA A 264 15.11 -19.89 -1.27
CA ALA A 264 15.56 -20.97 -0.40
C ALA A 264 15.43 -20.57 1.09
N MET A 265 15.82 -19.34 1.44
CA MET A 265 15.67 -18.81 2.81
C MET A 265 14.19 -18.75 3.24
N ILE A 266 13.29 -18.24 2.38
CA ILE A 266 11.84 -18.20 2.63
C ILE A 266 11.30 -19.62 2.86
N ALA A 267 11.69 -20.58 2.01
CA ALA A 267 11.20 -21.95 2.08
C ALA A 267 11.68 -22.67 3.37
N ALA A 268 12.95 -22.51 3.73
CA ALA A 268 13.51 -23.06 4.96
C ALA A 268 12.87 -22.42 6.21
N LEU A 269 12.78 -21.09 6.23
CA LEU A 269 12.16 -20.36 7.32
C LEU A 269 10.69 -20.78 7.55
N ARG A 270 9.93 -20.99 6.46
CA ARG A 270 8.55 -21.48 6.52
C ARG A 270 8.45 -22.86 7.18
N ARG A 271 9.36 -23.79 6.88
CA ARG A 271 9.39 -25.13 7.48
C ARG A 271 9.81 -25.07 8.95
N VAL A 272 10.86 -24.32 9.26
CA VAL A 272 11.37 -24.21 10.64
C VAL A 272 10.34 -23.56 11.56
N LEU A 273 9.64 -22.51 11.10
CA LEU A 273 8.63 -21.79 11.89
C LEU A 273 7.43 -22.64 12.34
N ILE A 274 7.16 -23.78 11.71
CA ILE A 274 6.12 -24.74 12.15
C ILE A 274 6.41 -25.24 13.57
N PHE A 275 7.67 -25.27 13.96
CA PHE A 275 8.13 -25.77 15.27
C PHE A 275 8.42 -24.65 16.27
N SER A 276 8.16 -23.41 15.93
CA SER A 276 8.36 -22.26 16.82
C SER A 276 7.21 -22.10 17.81
N ASN A 277 7.50 -21.44 18.93
CA ASN A 277 6.47 -21.01 19.87
C ASN A 277 5.59 -19.94 19.22
N ALA A 278 4.25 -20.13 19.24
CA ALA A 278 3.29 -19.24 18.59
C ALA A 278 3.29 -17.82 19.18
N GLY A 279 3.54 -17.65 20.49
CA GLY A 279 3.57 -16.35 21.16
C GLY A 279 4.85 -15.57 20.90
N SER A 280 5.97 -16.28 20.71
CA SER A 280 7.29 -15.68 20.45
C SER A 280 8.07 -16.52 19.43
N PRO A 281 7.75 -16.38 18.14
CA PRO A 281 8.37 -17.19 17.08
C PRO A 281 9.82 -16.75 16.82
N LEU A 282 10.72 -17.10 17.77
CA LEU A 282 12.15 -16.83 17.66
C LEU A 282 12.79 -17.84 16.70
N VAL A 283 13.56 -17.34 15.76
CA VAL A 283 14.46 -18.12 14.91
C VAL A 283 15.90 -17.67 15.18
N LYS A 284 16.76 -18.63 15.52
CA LYS A 284 18.19 -18.44 15.64
C LYS A 284 18.83 -18.71 14.28
N LEU A 285 19.68 -17.82 13.85
CA LEU A 285 20.58 -17.95 12.71
C LEU A 285 21.98 -18.23 13.26
N HIS A 286 22.51 -19.41 12.99
CA HIS A 286 23.92 -19.73 13.18
C HIS A 286 24.62 -19.64 11.83
N ILE A 287 25.58 -18.73 11.73
CA ILE A 287 26.25 -18.36 10.48
C ILE A 287 27.71 -18.74 10.59
N GLU A 288 28.22 -19.52 9.65
CA GLU A 288 29.61 -19.90 9.51
C GLU A 288 30.02 -19.90 8.02
N ALA A 289 31.27 -20.05 7.74
CA ALA A 289 31.77 -20.05 6.36
C ALA A 289 31.04 -21.08 5.49
N GLY A 290 30.39 -20.60 4.44
CA GLY A 290 29.63 -21.41 3.48
C GLY A 290 28.26 -21.96 3.97
N ARG A 291 27.86 -21.72 5.23
CA ARG A 291 26.71 -22.38 5.82
C ARG A 291 25.93 -21.44 6.77
N LEU A 292 24.63 -21.38 6.60
CA LEU A 292 23.68 -20.77 7.50
C LEU A 292 22.73 -21.84 8.05
N VAL A 293 22.60 -21.93 9.37
CA VAL A 293 21.64 -22.84 10.02
C VAL A 293 20.55 -22.03 10.68
N LEU A 294 19.30 -22.27 10.24
CA LEU A 294 18.10 -21.77 10.89
C LEU A 294 17.63 -22.76 11.93
N SER A 295 17.40 -22.33 13.15
CA SER A 295 16.86 -23.20 14.20
C SER A 295 15.83 -22.47 15.06
N THR A 296 14.87 -23.23 15.56
CA THR A 296 13.85 -22.78 16.51
C THR A 296 13.53 -23.86 17.52
N ARG A 297 13.02 -23.45 18.66
CA ARG A 297 12.60 -24.37 19.73
C ARG A 297 11.34 -23.83 20.43
N ASP A 298 10.40 -24.72 20.62
CA ASP A 298 9.24 -24.51 21.51
C ASP A 298 9.41 -25.45 22.72
N ALA A 299 9.90 -24.90 23.83
CA ALA A 299 10.16 -25.65 25.05
C ALA A 299 8.87 -26.16 25.71
N ASP A 300 7.76 -25.43 25.57
CA ASP A 300 6.46 -25.74 26.19
C ASP A 300 5.87 -27.04 25.62
N TYR A 301 6.11 -27.29 24.34
CA TYR A 301 5.62 -28.47 23.64
C TYR A 301 6.73 -29.47 23.24
N GLY A 302 7.98 -29.22 23.66
CA GLY A 302 9.10 -30.10 23.35
C GLY A 302 9.41 -30.21 21.85
N ARG A 303 9.09 -29.17 21.06
CA ARG A 303 9.28 -29.15 19.61
C ARG A 303 10.54 -28.38 19.25
N SER A 304 11.20 -28.78 18.17
CA SER A 304 12.32 -28.04 17.58
C SER A 304 12.41 -28.32 16.10
N GLY A 305 12.94 -27.38 15.34
CA GLY A 305 13.20 -27.50 13.93
C GLY A 305 14.54 -26.85 13.60
N GLU A 306 15.28 -27.49 12.70
CA GLU A 306 16.57 -26.99 12.23
C GLU A 306 16.71 -27.28 10.74
N GLU A 307 17.26 -26.32 9.99
CA GLU A 307 17.55 -26.47 8.57
C GLU A 307 18.79 -25.67 8.17
N ALA A 308 19.63 -26.26 7.36
CA ALA A 308 20.88 -25.66 6.86
C ALA A 308 20.70 -25.19 5.41
N LEU A 309 21.26 -24.03 5.11
CA LEU A 309 21.32 -23.42 3.79
C LEU A 309 22.79 -23.12 3.42
N ALA A 310 23.08 -23.19 2.14
CA ALA A 310 24.35 -22.66 1.63
C ALA A 310 24.30 -21.13 1.61
N CYS A 311 25.38 -20.48 1.99
CA CYS A 311 25.54 -19.03 1.91
C CYS A 311 27.00 -18.69 1.58
N GLN A 312 27.22 -17.45 1.11
CA GLN A 312 28.56 -16.88 0.99
C GLN A 312 28.78 -16.02 2.23
N TYR A 313 29.74 -16.40 3.05
CA TYR A 313 30.13 -15.72 4.27
C TYR A 313 31.59 -15.99 4.61
N GLU A 314 32.35 -14.95 4.93
CA GLU A 314 33.79 -15.05 5.22
C GLU A 314 34.15 -14.56 6.64
N GLY A 315 33.15 -14.15 7.43
CA GLY A 315 33.35 -13.66 8.81
C GLY A 315 33.55 -14.77 9.84
N GLN A 316 33.68 -14.34 11.11
CA GLN A 316 33.74 -15.29 12.24
C GLN A 316 32.34 -15.89 12.49
N PRO A 317 32.28 -17.14 12.99
CA PRO A 317 30.98 -17.73 13.34
C PRO A 317 30.16 -16.84 14.28
N MET A 318 28.87 -16.66 13.97
CA MET A 318 27.96 -15.76 14.68
C MET A 318 26.62 -16.43 14.93
N ASN A 319 26.02 -16.14 16.08
CA ASN A 319 24.63 -16.46 16.40
C ASN A 319 23.82 -15.18 16.52
N ILE A 320 22.67 -15.08 15.86
CA ILE A 320 21.75 -13.97 16.00
C ILE A 320 20.32 -14.48 15.99
N GLY A 321 19.45 -13.89 16.82
CA GLY A 321 18.03 -14.23 16.89
C GLY A 321 17.17 -13.18 16.22
N PHE A 322 16.11 -13.60 15.50
CA PHE A 322 15.11 -12.72 14.96
C PHE A 322 13.69 -13.26 15.23
N LYS A 323 12.71 -12.38 15.26
CA LYS A 323 11.32 -12.78 15.18
C LYS A 323 11.03 -13.31 13.78
N GLY A 324 10.88 -14.64 13.65
CA GLY A 324 10.82 -15.31 12.34
C GLY A 324 9.68 -14.84 11.45
N THR A 325 8.53 -14.45 12.03
CA THR A 325 7.40 -13.88 11.25
C THR A 325 7.78 -12.54 10.62
N LEU A 326 8.49 -11.66 11.33
CA LEU A 326 8.95 -10.38 10.76
C LEU A 326 10.04 -10.61 9.71
N LEU A 327 10.98 -11.54 9.95
CA LEU A 327 11.97 -11.91 8.95
C LEU A 327 11.30 -12.42 7.66
N MET A 328 10.27 -13.25 7.80
CA MET A 328 9.47 -13.74 6.66
C MET A 328 8.78 -12.60 5.91
N GLU A 329 8.22 -11.63 6.61
CA GLU A 329 7.59 -10.46 6.00
C GLU A 329 8.59 -9.64 5.19
N LEU A 330 9.79 -9.37 5.72
CA LEU A 330 10.84 -8.65 4.99
C LEU A 330 11.22 -9.38 3.71
N LEU A 331 11.50 -10.68 3.81
CA LEU A 331 11.93 -11.51 2.67
C LEU A 331 10.86 -11.59 1.56
N ASN A 332 9.57 -11.63 1.93
CA ASN A 332 8.47 -11.65 0.97
C ASN A 332 8.27 -10.31 0.24
N ASN A 333 8.73 -9.19 0.82
CA ASN A 333 8.63 -7.85 0.23
C ASN A 333 9.94 -7.38 -0.43
N LEU A 334 10.97 -8.23 -0.48
CA LEU A 334 12.15 -8.06 -1.31
C LEU A 334 11.98 -8.75 -2.66
N GLU A 335 12.66 -8.24 -3.65
CA GLU A 335 12.76 -8.82 -4.98
C GLU A 335 14.18 -9.35 -5.23
N GLY A 336 14.37 -10.01 -6.35
CA GLY A 336 15.64 -10.62 -6.73
C GLY A 336 15.78 -12.06 -6.24
N GLU A 337 16.75 -12.74 -6.82
CA GLU A 337 17.07 -14.15 -6.51
C GLU A 337 17.96 -14.26 -5.27
N GLU A 338 18.94 -13.39 -5.16
CA GLU A 338 19.88 -13.33 -4.04
C GLU A 338 19.68 -12.08 -3.19
N ILE A 339 19.93 -12.23 -1.89
CA ILE A 339 19.91 -11.17 -0.89
C ILE A 339 21.22 -11.14 -0.13
N VAL A 340 21.54 -9.96 0.41
CA VAL A 340 22.65 -9.77 1.34
C VAL A 340 22.09 -9.38 2.71
N VAL A 341 22.35 -10.21 3.71
CA VAL A 341 22.09 -9.90 5.11
C VAL A 341 23.35 -9.30 5.71
N GLN A 342 23.27 -8.05 6.16
CA GLN A 342 24.41 -7.31 6.72
C GLN A 342 24.26 -7.23 8.23
N LEU A 343 25.24 -7.72 8.96
CA LEU A 343 25.24 -7.86 10.42
C LEU A 343 26.51 -7.25 11.03
N ALA A 344 26.40 -6.72 12.24
CA ALA A 344 27.54 -6.30 13.04
C ALA A 344 27.77 -7.27 14.21
N ASP A 345 26.83 -7.29 15.14
CA ASP A 345 26.83 -8.14 16.33
C ASP A 345 25.38 -8.57 16.67
N PRO A 346 25.17 -9.54 17.57
CA PRO A 346 23.84 -10.05 17.88
C PRO A 346 22.86 -9.06 18.51
N SER A 347 23.31 -7.89 18.92
CA SER A 347 22.48 -6.86 19.59
C SER A 347 22.07 -5.72 18.67
N ARG A 348 22.71 -5.58 17.52
CA ARG A 348 22.45 -4.53 16.54
C ARG A 348 21.49 -5.00 15.44
N ALA A 349 20.75 -4.03 14.91
CA ALA A 349 19.84 -4.29 13.80
C ALA A 349 20.56 -4.90 12.59
N GLY A 350 19.99 -5.96 12.05
CA GLY A 350 20.38 -6.52 10.76
C GLY A 350 19.76 -5.73 9.60
N ILE A 351 20.52 -5.53 8.54
CA ILE A 351 20.05 -4.96 7.28
C ILE A 351 19.92 -6.09 6.28
N ILE A 352 18.85 -6.08 5.49
CA ILE A 352 18.62 -7.02 4.39
C ILE A 352 18.37 -6.21 3.13
N VAL A 353 19.15 -6.46 2.11
CA VAL A 353 19.07 -5.79 0.82
C VAL A 353 19.05 -6.82 -0.31
N PRO A 354 18.50 -6.52 -1.50
CA PRO A 354 18.77 -7.30 -2.70
C PRO A 354 20.28 -7.31 -2.99
N ALA A 355 20.81 -8.42 -3.50
CA ALA A 355 22.23 -8.48 -3.90
C ALA A 355 22.54 -7.51 -5.05
N GLU A 356 21.57 -7.32 -5.93
CA GLU A 356 21.61 -6.34 -7.01
C GLU A 356 20.55 -5.27 -6.76
N GLN A 357 20.96 -4.00 -6.70
CA GLN A 357 20.08 -2.84 -6.62
C GLN A 357 19.78 -2.34 -8.04
N HIS A 358 18.57 -1.86 -8.27
CA HIS A 358 18.25 -1.18 -9.54
C HIS A 358 18.97 0.17 -9.64
N GLU A 359 19.29 0.59 -10.86
CA GLU A 359 20.08 1.83 -11.14
C GLU A 359 19.50 3.08 -10.45
N HIS A 360 18.16 3.19 -10.41
CA HIS A 360 17.47 4.36 -9.86
C HIS A 360 16.73 4.07 -8.55
N GLU A 361 17.01 2.92 -7.93
CA GLU A 361 16.27 2.51 -6.74
C GLU A 361 17.18 1.79 -5.74
N HIS A 362 17.21 2.29 -4.51
CA HIS A 362 17.91 1.64 -3.41
C HIS A 362 16.92 1.13 -2.37
N VAL A 363 16.85 -0.17 -2.21
CA VAL A 363 15.99 -0.86 -1.24
C VAL A 363 16.80 -1.33 -0.05
N LEU A 364 16.33 -0.99 1.14
CA LEU A 364 16.91 -1.41 2.40
C LEU A 364 15.78 -1.81 3.36
N MET A 365 15.91 -2.99 3.95
CA MET A 365 15.05 -3.41 5.04
C MET A 365 15.88 -3.68 6.29
N LEU A 366 15.35 -3.26 7.44
CA LEU A 366 16.00 -3.41 8.73
C LEU A 366 15.15 -4.26 9.65
N LEU A 367 15.78 -5.14 10.42
CA LEU A 367 15.13 -5.97 11.43
C LEU A 367 15.91 -5.92 12.74
N MET A 368 15.19 -5.59 13.82
CA MET A 368 15.76 -5.64 15.18
C MET A 368 15.94 -7.08 15.63
N PRO A 369 17.09 -7.44 16.18
CA PRO A 369 17.31 -8.78 16.71
C PRO A 369 16.53 -9.01 18.01
N MET A 370 16.38 -10.30 18.34
CA MET A 370 15.86 -10.77 19.61
C MET A 370 17.00 -11.40 20.41
N MET A 371 17.00 -11.18 21.71
CA MET A 371 17.98 -11.83 22.60
C MET A 371 17.82 -13.35 22.53
N LEU A 372 18.93 -14.03 22.36
CA LEU A 372 19.03 -15.48 22.50
C LEU A 372 19.20 -15.79 23.99
N ASN A 373 18.26 -16.55 24.56
CA ASN A 373 18.44 -17.14 25.88
C ASN A 373 19.16 -18.48 25.66
N ASP A 374 20.42 -18.54 26.01
CA ASP A 374 21.23 -19.75 25.99
C ASP A 374 20.74 -20.79 27.01
#